data_381d7f57c94f17e0e730ee2cc8b41cd9
#
_entry.id   381d7f57c94f17e0e730ee2cc8b41cd9
#
_cell.length_a   1.000
_cell.length_b   1.000
_cell.length_c   1.000
_cell.angle_alpha   90.00
_cell.angle_beta   90.00
_cell.angle_gamma   90.00
#
_symmetry.space_group_name_H-M   'P 1'
#
loop_
_entity.id
_entity.type
_entity.pdbx_description
1 polymer ?
#
loop_
_entity_poly.entity_id
_entity_poly.type
_entity_poly.pdbx_seq_one_letter_code
_entity_poly.pdbx_strand_id
1 'polypeptide(L)'
;MKGSERTEQAFKRLKAERKKDPLMQYLHQARNAEEHSIQEVTETVPGATTIGGGGPEFSKAFRASFSINNGVLGGVGGNPPEISPLDGKPVLIKQIGPQVKLKSVTNYGKKYPVPREHKGKEIEIPTPIEAAEFALSYLSEVLEKVRKIEAR
;
A
#
# COMPACT_ATOMS: atom_id res chain seq x y z
N MET A 1 -40.85 -18.77 3.27
CA MET A 1 -39.81 -19.55 3.97
C MET A 1 -38.61 -19.96 3.09
N LYS A 2 -38.73 -20.27 1.80
CA LYS A 2 -37.59 -20.64 0.91
C LYS A 2 -36.57 -19.52 0.64
N GLY A 3 -36.96 -18.25 0.76
CA GLY A 3 -36.04 -17.13 0.55
C GLY A 3 -34.96 -16.98 1.64
N SER A 4 -35.31 -17.25 2.89
CA SER A 4 -34.42 -17.15 4.05
C SER A 4 -33.27 -18.15 3.99
N GLU A 5 -33.49 -19.37 3.59
CA GLU A 5 -32.45 -20.41 3.48
C GLU A 5 -31.42 -20.11 2.37
N ARG A 6 -31.89 -19.59 1.23
CA ARG A 6 -31.04 -19.20 0.11
C ARG A 6 -30.11 -18.04 0.51
N THR A 7 -30.65 -17.04 1.19
CA THR A 7 -29.90 -15.89 1.67
C THR A 7 -28.88 -16.32 2.71
N GLU A 8 -29.23 -17.22 3.61
CA GLU A 8 -28.30 -17.76 4.61
C GLU A 8 -27.16 -18.57 3.98
N GLN A 9 -27.47 -19.42 2.99
CA GLN A 9 -26.44 -20.18 2.26
C GLN A 9 -25.52 -19.25 1.47
N ALA A 10 -26.04 -18.20 0.83
CA ALA A 10 -25.24 -17.20 0.13
C ALA A 10 -24.30 -16.46 1.09
N PHE A 11 -24.82 -16.04 2.24
CA PHE A 11 -24.00 -15.40 3.27
C PHE A 11 -22.89 -16.30 3.79
N LYS A 12 -23.17 -17.59 4.03
CA LYS A 12 -22.14 -18.58 4.42
C LYS A 12 -21.05 -18.72 3.35
N ARG A 13 -21.42 -18.73 2.06
CA ARG A 13 -20.43 -18.77 0.95
C ARG A 13 -19.57 -17.52 0.89
N LEU A 14 -20.17 -16.33 0.93
CA LEU A 14 -19.44 -15.06 0.92
C LEU A 14 -18.50 -14.93 2.13
N LYS A 15 -18.94 -15.38 3.30
CA LYS A 15 -18.08 -15.43 4.49
C LYS A 15 -16.91 -16.40 4.32
N ALA A 16 -17.13 -17.54 3.66
CA ALA A 16 -16.07 -18.51 3.38
C ALA A 16 -15.08 -17.99 2.33
N GLU A 17 -15.55 -17.32 1.26
CA GLU A 17 -14.71 -16.65 0.27
C GLU A 17 -13.80 -15.60 0.93
N ARG A 18 -14.37 -14.70 1.75
CA ARG A 18 -13.61 -13.70 2.49
C ARG A 18 -12.54 -14.30 3.39
N LYS A 19 -12.84 -15.41 4.06
CA LYS A 19 -11.90 -16.08 4.97
C LYS A 19 -10.74 -16.77 4.23
N LYS A 20 -10.89 -17.08 2.95
CA LYS A 20 -9.85 -17.71 2.12
C LYS A 20 -8.95 -16.68 1.45
N ASP A 21 -9.43 -15.46 1.23
CA ASP A 21 -8.68 -14.41 0.55
C ASP A 21 -7.70 -13.73 1.53
N PRO A 22 -6.38 -13.76 1.25
CA PRO A 22 -5.36 -13.20 2.15
C PRO A 22 -5.56 -11.70 2.42
N LEU A 23 -5.92 -10.92 1.39
CA LEU A 23 -6.15 -9.47 1.54
C LEU A 23 -7.37 -9.20 2.42
N MET A 24 -8.48 -9.89 2.16
CA MET A 24 -9.71 -9.72 2.95
C MET A 24 -9.54 -10.19 4.40
N GLN A 25 -8.76 -11.24 4.62
CA GLN A 25 -8.37 -11.65 5.97
C GLN A 25 -7.56 -10.59 6.68
N TYR A 26 -6.52 -10.09 6.02
CA TYR A 26 -5.66 -9.06 6.57
C TYR A 26 -6.46 -7.82 6.96
N LEU A 27 -7.29 -7.28 6.06
CA LEU A 27 -8.10 -6.08 6.31
C LEU A 27 -9.06 -6.26 7.48
N HIS A 28 -9.67 -7.44 7.59
CA HIS A 28 -10.52 -7.76 8.74
C HIS A 28 -9.75 -7.80 10.06
N GLN A 29 -8.55 -8.36 10.06
CA GLN A 29 -7.71 -8.43 11.26
C GLN A 29 -7.07 -7.07 11.59
N ALA A 30 -6.71 -6.29 10.57
CA ALA A 30 -6.19 -4.93 10.74
C ALA A 30 -7.22 -4.04 11.44
N ARG A 31 -8.48 -4.05 10.96
CA ARG A 31 -9.57 -3.34 11.61
C ARG A 31 -9.75 -3.77 13.07
N ASN A 32 -9.77 -5.07 13.34
CA ASN A 32 -9.93 -5.57 14.70
C ASN A 32 -8.75 -5.18 15.61
N ALA A 33 -7.52 -5.19 15.07
CA ALA A 33 -6.34 -4.79 15.82
C ALA A 33 -6.36 -3.29 16.16
N GLU A 34 -6.80 -2.45 15.22
CA GLU A 34 -6.95 -1.01 15.41
C GLU A 34 -8.05 -0.68 16.45
N GLU A 35 -9.21 -1.33 16.33
CA GLU A 35 -10.35 -1.09 17.23
C GLU A 35 -10.13 -1.62 18.66
N HIS A 36 -9.44 -2.74 18.82
CA HIS A 36 -9.35 -3.44 20.10
C HIS A 36 -7.96 -3.43 20.75
N SER A 37 -6.90 -3.17 19.98
CA SER A 37 -5.52 -3.28 20.47
C SER A 37 -4.75 -1.97 20.36
N ILE A 38 -5.34 -0.91 19.83
CA ILE A 38 -4.69 0.40 19.55
C ILE A 38 -3.38 0.18 18.75
N GLN A 39 -3.36 -0.81 17.87
CA GLN A 39 -2.20 -1.12 17.07
C GLN A 39 -2.24 -0.32 15.77
N GLU A 40 -1.19 0.46 15.51
CA GLU A 40 -1.02 1.11 14.22
C GLU A 40 -0.87 0.07 13.11
N VAL A 41 -1.73 0.14 12.10
CA VAL A 41 -1.75 -0.76 10.94
C VAL A 41 -0.96 -0.22 9.75
N THR A 42 -0.45 1.00 9.86
CA THR A 42 0.37 1.66 8.87
C THR A 42 1.69 2.15 9.47
N GLU A 43 2.66 2.41 8.60
CA GLU A 43 3.91 3.09 8.96
C GLU A 43 4.28 4.09 7.87
N THR A 44 4.87 5.20 8.27
CA THR A 44 5.48 6.14 7.34
C THR A 44 6.93 5.75 7.10
N VAL A 45 7.24 5.38 5.86
CA VAL A 45 8.61 5.14 5.41
C VAL A 45 9.16 6.45 4.91
N PRO A 46 10.29 6.93 5.45
CA PRO A 46 10.93 8.14 4.97
C PRO A 46 11.20 8.08 3.47
N GLY A 47 11.11 9.20 2.80
CA GLY A 47 11.51 9.31 1.42
C GLY A 47 13.02 9.11 1.25
N ALA A 48 13.44 8.97 0.01
CA ALA A 48 14.86 8.85 -0.36
C ALA A 48 15.18 9.70 -1.58
N THR A 49 16.33 10.33 -1.55
CA THR A 49 16.90 11.01 -2.73
C THR A 49 18.21 10.34 -3.09
N THR A 50 18.33 9.90 -4.33
CA THR A 50 19.58 9.39 -4.90
C THR A 50 20.07 10.38 -5.92
N ILE A 51 21.34 10.78 -5.80
CA ILE A 51 21.99 11.71 -6.72
C ILE A 51 23.19 11.00 -7.34
N GLY A 52 23.26 11.04 -8.67
CA GLY A 52 24.26 10.32 -9.44
C GLY A 52 23.85 8.86 -9.70
N GLY A 53 24.77 8.07 -10.23
CA GLY A 53 24.51 6.71 -10.72
C GLY A 53 23.88 6.73 -12.11
N GLY A 54 23.41 5.57 -12.56
CA GLY A 54 22.89 5.40 -13.90
C GLY A 54 23.95 4.91 -14.90
N GLY A 55 23.63 5.00 -16.19
CA GLY A 55 24.53 4.58 -17.27
C GLY A 55 25.66 5.56 -17.56
N PRO A 56 26.49 5.28 -18.58
CA PRO A 56 27.62 6.12 -18.97
C PRO A 56 27.20 7.51 -19.49
N GLU A 57 25.94 7.70 -19.80
CA GLU A 57 25.34 8.98 -20.22
C GLU A 57 25.15 9.98 -19.08
N PHE A 58 25.20 9.54 -17.82
CA PHE A 58 25.06 10.40 -16.65
C PHE A 58 26.41 10.76 -16.04
N SER A 59 26.47 11.95 -15.43
CA SER A 59 27.65 12.40 -14.68
C SER A 59 27.89 11.52 -13.46
N LYS A 60 29.15 11.15 -13.24
CA LYS A 60 29.63 10.47 -12.03
C LYS A 60 30.34 11.43 -11.06
N ALA A 61 30.58 12.65 -11.51
CA ALA A 61 31.24 13.70 -10.74
C ALA A 61 30.43 14.99 -10.81
N PHE A 62 30.00 15.50 -9.67
CA PHE A 62 29.23 16.73 -9.57
C PHE A 62 29.56 17.51 -8.30
N ARG A 63 29.32 18.81 -8.37
CA ARG A 63 29.33 19.69 -7.20
C ARG A 63 27.90 19.90 -6.76
N ALA A 64 27.65 19.87 -5.46
CA ALA A 64 26.30 20.02 -4.95
C ALA A 64 26.26 20.86 -3.68
N SER A 65 25.20 21.66 -3.55
CA SER A 65 24.81 22.38 -2.34
C SER A 65 23.32 22.13 -2.12
N PHE A 66 22.99 21.23 -1.18
CA PHE A 66 21.61 20.86 -0.88
C PHE A 66 21.47 20.34 0.56
N SER A 67 20.26 20.27 1.02
CA SER A 67 19.85 19.55 2.22
C SER A 67 18.91 18.41 1.86
N ILE A 68 18.83 17.37 2.69
CA ILE A 68 17.83 16.30 2.56
C ILE A 68 17.04 16.25 3.86
N ASN A 69 15.72 16.44 3.75
CA ASN A 69 14.81 16.34 4.87
C ASN A 69 13.70 15.33 4.53
N ASN A 70 13.58 14.27 5.33
CA ASN A 70 12.68 13.14 5.05
C ASN A 70 12.82 12.57 3.62
N GLY A 71 14.05 12.51 3.08
CA GLY A 71 14.33 12.06 1.73
C GLY A 71 13.96 13.06 0.63
N VAL A 72 13.49 14.23 0.98
CA VAL A 72 13.19 15.31 0.03
C VAL A 72 14.36 16.25 -0.10
N LEU A 73 14.77 16.48 -1.36
CA LEU A 73 15.85 17.40 -1.69
C LEU A 73 15.38 18.84 -1.45
N GLY A 74 16.12 19.60 -0.68
CA GLY A 74 15.90 21.01 -0.38
C GLY A 74 17.17 21.84 -0.54
N GLY A 75 17.01 23.14 -0.57
CA GLY A 75 18.12 24.06 -0.61
C GLY A 75 18.78 24.29 0.75
N VAL A 76 19.85 25.05 0.75
CA VAL A 76 20.60 25.44 1.96
C VAL A 76 20.51 26.96 2.13
N GLY A 77 20.22 27.40 3.35
CA GLY A 77 20.21 28.83 3.69
C GLY A 77 19.18 29.66 2.91
N GLY A 78 18.05 29.05 2.52
CA GLY A 78 17.00 29.74 1.74
C GLY A 78 17.23 29.74 0.23
N ASN A 79 18.35 29.23 -0.24
CA ASN A 79 18.62 29.07 -1.67
C ASN A 79 18.06 27.72 -2.17
N PRO A 80 17.66 27.61 -3.45
CA PRO A 80 17.26 26.33 -4.03
C PRO A 80 18.41 25.33 -4.03
N PRO A 81 18.14 24.01 -4.13
CA PRO A 81 19.18 23.00 -4.27
C PRO A 81 19.95 23.23 -5.58
N GLU A 82 21.28 23.25 -5.48
CA GLU A 82 22.17 23.43 -6.62
C GLU A 82 22.97 22.15 -6.84
N ILE A 83 22.92 21.59 -8.05
CA ILE A 83 23.66 20.40 -8.45
C ILE A 83 24.20 20.65 -9.85
N SER A 84 25.52 20.72 -9.97
CA SER A 84 26.24 21.05 -11.22
C SER A 84 27.17 19.92 -11.59
N PRO A 85 27.08 19.32 -12.79
CA PRO A 85 28.01 18.32 -13.26
C PRO A 85 29.42 18.93 -13.49
N LEU A 86 30.45 18.15 -13.29
CA LEU A 86 31.84 18.56 -13.54
C LEU A 86 32.34 18.10 -14.92
N ASP A 87 31.60 17.18 -15.57
CA ASP A 87 31.98 16.56 -16.86
C ASP A 87 31.01 16.91 -18.01
N GLY A 88 30.12 17.88 -17.79
CA GLY A 88 29.16 18.33 -18.80
C GLY A 88 28.01 17.36 -19.09
N LYS A 89 27.96 16.21 -18.41
CA LYS A 89 26.85 15.26 -18.52
C LYS A 89 25.74 15.58 -17.52
N PRO A 90 24.48 15.22 -17.81
CA PRO A 90 23.39 15.42 -16.86
C PRO A 90 23.60 14.62 -15.56
N VAL A 91 23.24 15.17 -14.43
CA VAL A 91 23.22 14.45 -13.15
C VAL A 91 21.86 13.77 -12.98
N LEU A 92 21.85 12.45 -12.77
CA LEU A 92 20.64 11.72 -12.48
C LEU A 92 20.21 11.99 -11.03
N ILE A 93 19.00 12.49 -10.84
CA ILE A 93 18.38 12.68 -9.53
C ILE A 93 17.11 11.84 -9.50
N LYS A 94 17.05 10.89 -8.57
CA LYS A 94 15.85 10.11 -8.27
C LYS A 94 15.36 10.49 -6.89
N GLN A 95 14.12 10.94 -6.81
CA GLN A 95 13.51 11.32 -5.55
C GLN A 95 12.23 10.50 -5.34
N ILE A 96 12.18 9.84 -4.20
CA ILE A 96 11.01 9.09 -3.73
C ILE A 96 10.54 9.82 -2.47
N GLY A 97 9.34 10.38 -2.52
CA GLY A 97 8.73 11.02 -1.34
C GLY A 97 8.44 10.03 -0.21
N PRO A 98 8.13 10.53 0.98
CA PRO A 98 7.65 9.69 2.08
C PRO A 98 6.44 8.86 1.63
N GLN A 99 6.40 7.61 2.04
CA GLN A 99 5.33 6.68 1.68
C GLN A 99 4.67 6.12 2.94
N VAL A 100 3.35 6.02 2.91
CA VAL A 100 2.62 5.27 3.92
C VAL A 100 2.47 3.83 3.45
N LYS A 101 2.93 2.88 4.25
CA LYS A 101 2.86 1.45 3.96
C LYS A 101 2.04 0.72 5.01
N LEU A 102 1.45 -0.40 4.60
CA LEU A 102 0.80 -1.30 5.53
C LEU A 102 1.84 -2.07 6.35
N LYS A 103 1.52 -2.33 7.63
CA LYS A 103 2.32 -3.16 8.53
C LYS A 103 1.67 -4.52 8.73
N SER A 104 2.46 -5.53 9.08
CA SER A 104 1.87 -6.74 9.62
C SER A 104 1.16 -6.44 10.94
N VAL A 105 -0.01 -7.04 11.12
CA VAL A 105 -0.80 -6.86 12.35
C VAL A 105 -0.81 -8.14 13.17
N THR A 106 -0.95 -7.99 14.49
CA THR A 106 -1.10 -9.12 15.42
C THR A 106 -2.46 -9.00 16.08
N ASN A 107 -3.25 -10.06 16.00
CA ASN A 107 -4.55 -10.10 16.66
C ASN A 107 -4.71 -11.46 17.35
N TYR A 108 -5.10 -11.45 18.62
CA TYR A 108 -5.17 -12.63 19.49
C TYR A 108 -3.92 -13.53 19.42
N GLY A 109 -2.72 -12.91 19.47
CA GLY A 109 -1.43 -13.60 19.42
C GLY A 109 -1.03 -14.17 18.04
N LYS A 110 -1.87 -14.04 17.02
CA LYS A 110 -1.57 -14.47 15.65
C LYS A 110 -1.15 -13.28 14.79
N LYS A 111 0.02 -13.43 14.12
CA LYS A 111 0.55 -12.43 13.19
C LYS A 111 -0.05 -12.62 11.79
N TYR A 112 -0.51 -11.54 11.20
CA TYR A 112 -1.02 -11.45 9.83
C TYR A 112 -0.08 -10.55 9.02
N PRO A 113 0.70 -11.10 8.10
CA PRO A 113 1.60 -10.32 7.26
C PRO A 113 0.81 -9.46 6.27
N VAL A 114 1.45 -8.43 5.72
CA VAL A 114 0.89 -7.67 4.60
C VAL A 114 0.67 -8.63 3.44
N PRO A 115 -0.54 -8.69 2.88
CA PRO A 115 -0.90 -9.69 1.86
C PRO A 115 -0.24 -9.38 0.53
N ARG A 116 0.13 -10.45 -0.18
CA ARG A 116 0.66 -10.40 -1.55
C ARG A 116 -0.22 -11.13 -2.55
N GLU A 117 -1.44 -11.42 -2.16
CA GLU A 117 -2.41 -12.14 -3.01
C GLU A 117 -3.83 -11.63 -2.73
N HIS A 118 -4.61 -11.48 -3.80
CA HIS A 118 -6.03 -11.19 -3.77
C HIS A 118 -6.73 -11.96 -4.89
N LYS A 119 -7.77 -12.72 -4.55
CA LYS A 119 -8.54 -13.57 -5.49
C LYS A 119 -7.67 -14.51 -6.33
N GLY A 120 -6.63 -15.09 -5.73
CA GLY A 120 -5.70 -16.00 -6.41
C GLY A 120 -4.72 -15.32 -7.37
N LYS A 121 -4.65 -13.99 -7.38
CA LYS A 121 -3.69 -13.22 -8.16
C LYS A 121 -2.67 -12.57 -7.25
N GLU A 122 -1.41 -12.61 -7.67
CA GLU A 122 -0.35 -11.90 -7.00
C GLU A 122 -0.59 -10.38 -7.12
N ILE A 123 -0.41 -9.68 -6.00
CA ILE A 123 -0.42 -8.22 -5.93
C ILE A 123 0.93 -7.76 -5.36
N GLU A 124 1.43 -6.63 -5.85
CA GLU A 124 2.53 -5.94 -5.18
C GLU A 124 2.07 -5.54 -3.77
N ILE A 125 3.04 -5.25 -2.89
CA ILE A 125 2.71 -4.83 -1.51
C ILE A 125 1.79 -3.60 -1.59
N PRO A 126 0.50 -3.74 -1.26
CA PRO A 126 -0.45 -2.66 -1.49
C PRO A 126 -0.18 -1.51 -0.53
N THR A 127 -0.29 -0.30 -1.04
CA THR A 127 -0.45 0.87 -0.20
C THR A 127 -1.81 0.81 0.52
N PRO A 128 -2.03 1.57 1.60
CA PRO A 128 -3.35 1.66 2.24
C PRO A 128 -4.47 2.05 1.28
N ILE A 129 -4.18 2.90 0.29
CA ILE A 129 -5.14 3.33 -0.74
C ILE A 129 -5.51 2.16 -1.64
N GLU A 130 -4.54 1.47 -2.22
CA GLU A 130 -4.77 0.31 -3.08
C GLU A 130 -5.50 -0.82 -2.34
N ALA A 131 -5.14 -1.07 -1.08
CA ALA A 131 -5.85 -2.04 -0.26
C ALA A 131 -7.32 -1.65 -0.03
N ALA A 132 -7.61 -0.36 0.16
CA ALA A 132 -8.97 0.14 0.28
C ALA A 132 -9.74 0.03 -1.04
N GLU A 133 -9.13 0.30 -2.17
CA GLU A 133 -9.73 0.14 -3.51
C GLU A 133 -10.11 -1.32 -3.78
N PHE A 134 -9.22 -2.27 -3.47
CA PHE A 134 -9.53 -3.70 -3.55
C PHE A 134 -10.71 -4.09 -2.64
N ALA A 135 -10.76 -3.56 -1.41
CA ALA A 135 -11.85 -3.81 -0.48
C ALA A 135 -13.18 -3.26 -1.00
N LEU A 136 -13.19 -2.05 -1.54
CA LEU A 136 -14.40 -1.43 -2.13
C LEU A 136 -14.88 -2.20 -3.35
N SER A 137 -13.97 -2.63 -4.22
CA SER A 137 -14.29 -3.49 -5.37
C SER A 137 -14.94 -4.81 -4.92
N TYR A 138 -14.34 -5.47 -3.92
CA TYR A 138 -14.90 -6.69 -3.34
C TYR A 138 -16.29 -6.46 -2.75
N LEU A 139 -16.50 -5.40 -1.98
CA LEU A 139 -17.80 -5.08 -1.40
C LEU A 139 -18.86 -4.81 -2.47
N SER A 140 -18.52 -4.11 -3.53
CA SER A 140 -19.41 -3.86 -4.66
C SER A 140 -19.86 -5.16 -5.33
N GLU A 141 -18.93 -6.10 -5.55
CA GLU A 141 -19.26 -7.43 -6.09
C GLU A 141 -20.18 -8.24 -5.16
N VAL A 142 -19.92 -8.15 -3.84
CA VAL A 142 -20.78 -8.81 -2.85
C VAL A 142 -22.19 -8.25 -2.89
N LEU A 143 -22.34 -6.93 -2.96
CA LEU A 143 -23.66 -6.27 -3.07
C LEU A 143 -24.40 -6.70 -4.33
N GLU A 144 -23.73 -6.77 -5.47
CA GLU A 144 -24.31 -7.25 -6.72
C GLU A 144 -24.76 -8.73 -6.63
N LYS A 145 -23.95 -9.59 -5.99
CA LYS A 145 -24.33 -11.00 -5.75
C LYS A 145 -25.58 -11.08 -4.88
N VAL A 146 -25.66 -10.28 -3.80
CA VAL A 146 -26.84 -10.26 -2.90
C VAL A 146 -28.09 -9.77 -3.63
N ARG A 147 -28.00 -8.66 -4.36
CA ARG A 147 -29.15 -8.14 -5.15
C ARG A 147 -29.69 -9.17 -6.14
N LYS A 148 -28.82 -9.93 -6.81
CA LYS A 148 -29.24 -11.00 -7.74
C LYS A 148 -29.92 -12.17 -7.04
N ILE A 149 -29.66 -12.40 -5.76
CA ILE A 149 -30.30 -13.44 -4.97
C ILE A 149 -31.70 -12.99 -4.53
N GLU A 150 -31.84 -11.72 -4.14
CA GLU A 150 -33.13 -11.15 -3.71
C GLU A 150 -34.11 -10.96 -4.87
N ALA A 151 -33.60 -10.77 -6.10
CA ALA A 151 -34.40 -10.58 -7.31
C ALA A 151 -34.96 -11.90 -7.92
N ARG A 152 -34.67 -13.05 -7.34
CA ARG A 152 -35.10 -14.40 -7.77
C ARG A 152 -36.04 -15.03 -6.76
#